data_5db999fad095188861279815d6385ad5
#
_entry.id   5db999fad095188861279815d6385ad5
#
_cell.length_a   1.000
_cell.length_b   1.000
_cell.length_c   1.000
_cell.angle_alpha   90.00
_cell.angle_beta   90.00
_cell.angle_gamma   90.00
#
_symmetry.space_group_name_H-M   'P 1'
#
loop_
_entity.id
_entity.type
_entity.pdbx_description
1 polymer ?
#
loop_
_entity_poly.entity_id
_entity_poly.type
_entity_poly.pdbx_seq_one_letter_code
_entity_poly.pdbx_strand_id
1 'polypeptide(L)'
;MLEMGWQPYQNDHEDANGQFEMNWEFDDALNTADKHSFFKFMTKSIAEKHGLKATFMPKPIEALTGNGCHAHISAWDKDAKNNKFADKTDEVGLSELGLNFLGGLMEHATSLVAITNPTVNSFKRINAPRTQSGATWAPNTATWSGNNRTHMVRVPAPGRFELRLPDGAANPYLLQAVIIAAGIDGINNRTNPGKRLDIDMYAD
;
A
#
# COMPACT_ATOMS: atom_id res chain seq x y z
N MET A 1 -6.94 9.48 17.67
CA MET A 1 -6.67 8.04 17.45
C MET A 1 -6.53 7.27 18.76
N LEU A 2 -5.70 7.70 19.71
CA LEU A 2 -5.54 7.02 21.01
C LEU A 2 -6.86 6.93 21.79
N GLU A 3 -7.63 7.99 21.86
CA GLU A 3 -8.95 8.02 22.53
C GLU A 3 -9.99 7.07 21.92
N MET A 4 -9.73 6.60 20.70
CA MET A 4 -10.59 5.64 19.98
C MET A 4 -10.09 4.19 20.12
N GLY A 5 -9.06 3.97 20.95
CA GLY A 5 -8.44 2.65 21.11
C GLY A 5 -7.60 2.18 19.92
N TRP A 6 -7.34 3.06 18.95
CA TRP A 6 -6.37 2.75 17.90
C TRP A 6 -4.97 2.91 18.48
N GLN A 7 -4.06 2.12 17.99
CA GLN A 7 -2.67 2.10 18.46
C GLN A 7 -1.76 2.75 17.40
N PRO A 8 -1.76 4.10 17.29
CA PRO A 8 -0.84 4.79 16.40
C PRO A 8 0.57 4.69 16.97
N TYR A 9 1.53 4.35 16.13
CA TYR A 9 2.93 4.21 16.53
C TYR A 9 3.87 5.15 15.81
N GLN A 10 3.45 5.74 14.69
CA GLN A 10 4.28 6.63 13.88
C GLN A 10 3.44 7.72 13.22
N ASN A 11 3.99 8.92 13.18
CA ASN A 11 3.48 10.07 12.44
C ASN A 11 4.68 10.81 11.87
N ASP A 12 4.89 10.70 10.57
CA ASP A 12 6.03 11.28 9.88
C ASP A 12 5.61 12.46 8.99
N HIS A 13 6.51 13.42 8.86
CA HIS A 13 6.48 14.36 7.76
C HIS A 13 6.97 13.64 6.50
N GLU A 14 6.13 13.59 5.48
CA GLU A 14 6.43 12.95 4.20
C GLU A 14 7.20 13.88 3.25
N ASP A 15 7.42 13.43 2.01
CA ASP A 15 8.29 14.10 1.03
C ASP A 15 7.79 15.50 0.62
N ALA A 16 6.48 15.68 0.49
CA ALA A 16 5.92 16.99 0.11
C ALA A 16 5.70 17.90 1.31
N ASN A 17 5.88 19.21 1.14
CA ASN A 17 5.61 20.19 2.18
C ASN A 17 4.17 20.09 2.70
N GLY A 18 4.01 19.92 4.01
CA GLY A 18 2.70 19.75 4.67
C GLY A 18 2.03 18.41 4.40
N GLN A 19 2.77 17.43 3.94
CA GLN A 19 2.32 16.04 3.79
C GLN A 19 2.74 15.24 5.02
N PHE A 20 1.80 14.45 5.54
CA PHE A 20 2.02 13.61 6.73
C PHE A 20 1.53 12.19 6.49
N GLU A 21 2.26 11.22 7.03
CA GLU A 21 1.85 9.82 7.10
C GLU A 21 1.51 9.46 8.53
N MET A 22 0.43 8.72 8.71
CA MET A 22 0.02 8.20 10.01
C MET A 22 -0.06 6.68 9.94
N ASN A 23 0.64 6.00 10.84
CA ASN A 23 0.67 4.56 10.92
C ASN A 23 0.07 4.10 12.26
N TRP A 24 -0.69 3.01 12.23
CA TRP A 24 -1.24 2.35 13.41
C TRP A 24 -1.12 0.83 13.29
N GLU A 25 -1.24 0.15 14.41
CA GLU A 25 -1.16 -1.31 14.43
C GLU A 25 -2.15 -1.96 13.47
N PHE A 26 -1.71 -3.03 12.84
CA PHE A 26 -2.52 -3.79 11.89
C PHE A 26 -3.74 -4.43 12.56
N ASP A 27 -4.75 -4.69 11.77
CA ASP A 27 -5.99 -5.34 12.18
C ASP A 27 -6.49 -6.25 11.05
N ASP A 28 -7.59 -6.96 11.27
CA ASP A 28 -8.23 -7.66 10.17
C ASP A 28 -8.68 -6.70 9.06
N ALA A 29 -8.89 -7.26 7.88
CA ALA A 29 -9.15 -6.47 6.68
C ALA A 29 -10.40 -5.58 6.80
N LEU A 30 -11.48 -6.06 7.44
CA LEU A 30 -12.72 -5.29 7.58
C LEU A 30 -12.55 -4.14 8.58
N ASN A 31 -12.00 -4.43 9.77
CA ASN A 31 -11.70 -3.40 10.75
C ASN A 31 -10.72 -2.35 10.21
N THR A 32 -9.73 -2.77 9.41
CA THR A 32 -8.81 -1.84 8.74
C THR A 32 -9.56 -0.93 7.77
N ALA A 33 -10.52 -1.44 7.00
CA ALA A 33 -11.33 -0.63 6.09
C ALA A 33 -12.21 0.37 6.84
N ASP A 34 -12.84 -0.05 7.96
CA ASP A 34 -13.62 0.81 8.84
C ASP A 34 -12.76 1.94 9.43
N LYS A 35 -11.61 1.60 10.02
CA LYS A 35 -10.65 2.55 10.57
C LYS A 35 -10.18 3.56 9.51
N HIS A 36 -9.83 3.09 8.31
CA HIS A 36 -9.38 3.95 7.23
C HIS A 36 -10.48 4.91 6.77
N SER A 37 -11.72 4.42 6.61
CA SER A 37 -12.87 5.27 6.25
C SER A 37 -13.10 6.35 7.29
N PHE A 38 -13.10 5.99 8.56
CA PHE A 38 -13.28 6.93 9.66
C PHE A 38 -12.08 7.89 9.80
N PHE A 39 -10.85 7.41 9.60
CA PHE A 39 -9.64 8.24 9.61
C PHE A 39 -9.73 9.39 8.60
N LYS A 40 -10.18 9.12 7.37
CA LYS A 40 -10.35 10.15 6.35
C LYS A 40 -11.37 11.20 6.76
N PHE A 41 -12.49 10.78 7.33
CA PHE A 41 -13.52 11.68 7.85
C PHE A 41 -12.99 12.50 9.03
N MET A 42 -12.43 11.85 10.04
CA MET A 42 -11.91 12.46 11.25
C MET A 42 -10.83 13.51 10.94
N THR A 43 -9.86 13.16 10.08
CA THR A 43 -8.76 14.06 9.71
C THR A 43 -9.27 15.33 9.05
N LYS A 44 -10.23 15.21 8.11
CA LYS A 44 -10.84 16.37 7.47
C LYS A 44 -11.60 17.25 8.47
N SER A 45 -12.40 16.63 9.34
CA SER A 45 -13.21 17.35 10.33
C SER A 45 -12.33 18.07 11.37
N ILE A 46 -11.23 17.46 11.80
CA ILE A 46 -10.29 18.09 12.72
C ILE A 46 -9.54 19.24 12.04
N ALA A 47 -9.04 19.03 10.83
CA ALA A 47 -8.35 20.07 10.07
C ALA A 47 -9.22 21.31 9.90
N GLU A 48 -10.50 21.14 9.54
CA GLU A 48 -11.45 22.24 9.37
C GLU A 48 -11.65 23.04 10.65
N LYS A 49 -11.72 22.39 11.81
CA LYS A 49 -11.80 23.08 13.11
C LYS A 49 -10.60 23.97 13.42
N HIS A 50 -9.45 23.67 12.78
CA HIS A 50 -8.22 24.44 12.92
C HIS A 50 -7.96 25.39 11.72
N GLY A 51 -8.96 25.61 10.87
CA GLY A 51 -8.83 26.48 9.69
C GLY A 51 -7.96 25.90 8.58
N LEU A 52 -7.73 24.60 8.59
CA LEU A 52 -6.93 23.86 7.62
C LEU A 52 -7.82 23.00 6.70
N LYS A 53 -7.29 22.62 5.56
CA LYS A 53 -7.92 21.64 4.66
C LYS A 53 -7.01 20.41 4.55
N ALA A 54 -7.53 19.24 4.96
CA ALA A 54 -6.87 17.97 4.70
C ALA A 54 -7.40 17.36 3.39
N THR A 55 -6.48 16.83 2.59
CA THR A 55 -6.80 16.16 1.33
C THR A 55 -6.13 14.79 1.26
N PHE A 56 -6.86 13.82 0.72
CA PHE A 56 -6.37 12.49 0.34
C PHE A 56 -6.33 12.34 -1.19
N MET A 57 -6.38 13.46 -1.91
CA MET A 57 -6.28 13.49 -3.37
C MET A 57 -4.94 12.89 -3.81
N PRO A 58 -4.92 11.96 -4.78
CA PRO A 58 -3.70 11.24 -5.17
C PRO A 58 -2.54 12.15 -5.59
N LYS A 59 -2.84 13.20 -6.34
CA LYS A 59 -1.85 14.20 -6.82
C LYS A 59 -2.41 15.62 -6.68
N PRO A 60 -2.36 16.21 -5.48
CA PRO A 60 -2.93 17.54 -5.24
C PRO A 60 -2.10 18.67 -5.88
N ILE A 61 -0.78 18.51 -5.93
CA ILE A 61 0.17 19.51 -6.47
C ILE A 61 1.10 18.81 -7.45
N GLU A 62 1.19 19.33 -8.67
CA GLU A 62 1.91 18.69 -9.77
C GLU A 62 3.40 18.49 -9.48
N ALA A 63 4.07 19.50 -8.94
CA ALA A 63 5.52 19.47 -8.67
C ALA A 63 5.92 18.73 -7.37
N LEU A 64 4.95 18.34 -6.54
CA LEU A 64 5.20 17.69 -5.26
C LEU A 64 4.77 16.22 -5.28
N THR A 65 5.30 15.43 -4.35
CA THR A 65 4.93 14.03 -4.17
C THR A 65 3.44 13.86 -3.89
N GLY A 66 2.84 12.85 -4.51
CA GLY A 66 1.43 12.52 -4.34
C GLY A 66 1.15 11.68 -3.09
N ASN A 67 -0.14 11.51 -2.77
CA ASN A 67 -0.58 10.73 -1.63
C ASN A 67 -0.76 9.25 -2.01
N GLY A 68 0.12 8.38 -1.51
CA GLY A 68 -0.05 6.94 -1.54
C GLY A 68 -1.02 6.47 -0.45
N CYS A 69 -1.53 5.26 -0.63
CA CYS A 69 -2.25 4.51 0.38
C CYS A 69 -1.69 3.09 0.38
N HIS A 70 -0.47 2.95 0.87
CA HIS A 70 0.25 1.69 0.80
C HIS A 70 -0.41 0.65 1.71
N ALA A 71 -0.74 -0.50 1.15
CA ALA A 71 -1.34 -1.59 1.90
C ALA A 71 -0.25 -2.57 2.37
N HIS A 72 -0.07 -2.69 3.68
CA HIS A 72 0.75 -3.72 4.29
C HIS A 72 -0.07 -4.98 4.53
N ILE A 73 0.41 -6.10 4.07
CA ILE A 73 -0.35 -7.35 4.02
C ILE A 73 0.44 -8.47 4.66
N SER A 74 -0.20 -9.19 5.58
CA SER A 74 0.27 -10.43 6.16
C SER A 74 -0.93 -11.38 6.38
N ALA A 75 -0.70 -12.67 6.39
CA ALA A 75 -1.74 -13.65 6.67
C ALA A 75 -1.39 -14.45 7.93
N TRP A 76 -2.38 -14.65 8.78
CA TRP A 76 -2.19 -15.31 10.06
C TRP A 76 -3.11 -16.51 10.19
N ASP A 77 -2.76 -17.46 11.05
CA ASP A 77 -3.67 -18.52 11.42
C ASP A 77 -4.87 -17.96 12.22
N LYS A 78 -5.88 -18.79 12.40
CA LYS A 78 -7.14 -18.41 13.07
C LYS A 78 -6.94 -17.82 14.46
N ASP A 79 -5.89 -18.24 15.16
CA ASP A 79 -5.58 -17.78 16.52
C ASP A 79 -4.60 -16.57 16.52
N ALA A 80 -4.25 -16.05 15.35
CA ALA A 80 -3.29 -14.94 15.14
C ALA A 80 -1.91 -15.19 15.77
N LYS A 81 -1.49 -16.46 15.87
CA LYS A 81 -0.21 -16.85 16.48
C LYS A 81 0.91 -17.05 15.47
N ASN A 82 0.57 -17.54 14.29
CA ASN A 82 1.55 -17.87 13.27
C ASN A 82 1.28 -17.10 11.98
N ASN A 83 2.25 -16.32 11.56
CA ASN A 83 2.21 -15.66 10.26
C ASN A 83 2.45 -16.70 9.15
N LYS A 84 1.45 -16.89 8.31
CA LYS A 84 1.46 -17.88 7.22
C LYS A 84 2.27 -17.45 6.02
N PHE A 85 2.55 -16.17 5.89
CA PHE A 85 3.41 -15.67 4.83
C PHE A 85 4.90 -15.74 5.20
N ALA A 86 5.25 -15.97 6.47
CA ALA A 86 6.63 -15.99 6.92
C ALA A 86 7.32 -17.33 6.65
N ASP A 87 8.51 -17.27 6.05
CA ASP A 87 9.48 -18.35 5.98
C ASP A 87 10.88 -17.80 6.23
N LYS A 88 11.53 -18.24 7.31
CA LYS A 88 12.88 -17.79 7.68
C LYS A 88 13.99 -18.36 6.80
N THR A 89 13.67 -19.37 6.00
CA THR A 89 14.62 -20.03 5.10
C THR A 89 14.62 -19.42 3.71
N ASP A 90 13.60 -18.68 3.36
CA ASP A 90 13.51 -17.94 2.10
C ASP A 90 14.33 -16.65 2.14
N GLU A 91 14.89 -16.27 1.01
CA GLU A 91 15.78 -15.11 0.88
C GLU A 91 15.12 -13.77 1.24
N VAL A 92 13.84 -13.62 0.92
CA VAL A 92 13.04 -12.43 1.27
C VAL A 92 12.12 -12.66 2.47
N GLY A 93 12.13 -13.86 3.03
CA GLY A 93 11.36 -14.24 4.20
C GLY A 93 9.88 -14.53 3.91
N LEU A 94 9.53 -14.92 2.67
CA LEU A 94 8.17 -15.28 2.27
C LEU A 94 8.02 -16.79 2.09
N SER A 95 6.97 -17.35 2.67
CA SER A 95 6.55 -18.74 2.41
C SER A 95 6.03 -18.91 0.97
N GLU A 96 5.91 -20.17 0.51
CA GLU A 96 5.25 -20.49 -0.76
C GLU A 96 3.85 -19.88 -0.84
N LEU A 97 3.09 -19.90 0.27
CA LEU A 97 1.78 -19.28 0.34
C LEU A 97 1.86 -17.77 0.12
N GLY A 98 2.83 -17.09 0.75
CA GLY A 98 3.07 -15.66 0.56
C GLY A 98 3.50 -15.32 -0.87
N LEU A 99 4.37 -16.12 -1.47
CA LEU A 99 4.80 -15.97 -2.86
C LEU A 99 3.64 -16.18 -3.83
N ASN A 100 2.78 -17.18 -3.61
CA ASN A 100 1.62 -17.40 -4.47
C ASN A 100 0.59 -16.28 -4.35
N PHE A 101 0.35 -15.76 -3.14
CA PHE A 101 -0.50 -14.58 -2.93
C PHE A 101 0.06 -13.35 -3.68
N LEU A 102 1.37 -13.11 -3.54
CA LEU A 102 2.07 -12.08 -4.29
C LEU A 102 1.94 -12.29 -5.80
N GLY A 103 2.06 -13.55 -6.27
CA GLY A 103 1.85 -13.94 -7.67
C GLY A 103 0.50 -13.50 -8.21
N GLY A 104 -0.56 -13.69 -7.44
CA GLY A 104 -1.90 -13.22 -7.80
C GLY A 104 -1.98 -11.68 -7.93
N LEU A 105 -1.35 -10.94 -7.01
CA LEU A 105 -1.29 -9.47 -7.13
C LEU A 105 -0.54 -9.03 -8.39
N MET A 106 0.53 -9.73 -8.75
CA MET A 106 1.33 -9.42 -9.94
C MET A 106 0.55 -9.71 -11.22
N GLU A 107 -0.11 -10.86 -11.29
CA GLU A 107 -0.93 -11.28 -12.43
C GLU A 107 -2.09 -10.32 -12.68
N HIS A 108 -2.77 -9.89 -11.63
CA HIS A 108 -3.92 -8.99 -11.70
C HIS A 108 -3.55 -7.50 -11.60
N ALA A 109 -2.27 -7.13 -11.62
CA ALA A 109 -1.80 -5.77 -11.36
C ALA A 109 -2.53 -4.70 -12.19
N THR A 110 -2.69 -4.93 -13.50
CA THR A 110 -3.40 -4.00 -14.39
C THR A 110 -4.90 -3.89 -14.09
N SER A 111 -5.53 -4.97 -13.69
CA SER A 111 -6.97 -4.99 -13.32
C SER A 111 -7.21 -4.32 -11.97
N LEU A 112 -6.28 -4.48 -11.03
CA LEU A 112 -6.35 -3.85 -9.71
C LEU A 112 -6.42 -2.32 -9.80
N VAL A 113 -5.80 -1.71 -10.83
CA VAL A 113 -5.77 -0.25 -11.03
C VAL A 113 -7.17 0.37 -11.04
N ALA A 114 -8.17 -0.33 -11.56
CA ALA A 114 -9.56 0.16 -11.61
C ALA A 114 -10.13 0.46 -10.20
N ILE A 115 -9.64 -0.20 -9.17
CA ILE A 115 -10.09 -0.06 -7.78
C ILE A 115 -9.04 0.68 -6.93
N THR A 116 -7.77 0.36 -7.12
CA THR A 116 -6.67 0.95 -6.34
C THR A 116 -6.39 2.40 -6.71
N ASN A 117 -6.71 2.80 -7.97
CA ASN A 117 -6.42 4.10 -8.54
C ASN A 117 -7.62 4.63 -9.35
N PRO A 118 -8.78 4.86 -8.70
CA PRO A 118 -10.08 4.95 -9.38
C PRO A 118 -10.37 6.29 -10.06
N THR A 119 -9.46 7.26 -10.00
CA THR A 119 -9.72 8.61 -10.51
C THR A 119 -8.73 9.02 -11.60
N VAL A 120 -9.10 9.99 -12.44
CA VAL A 120 -8.16 10.62 -13.40
C VAL A 120 -6.93 11.19 -12.67
N ASN A 121 -7.13 11.71 -11.46
CA ASN A 121 -6.02 12.24 -10.65
C ASN A 121 -5.09 11.13 -10.15
N SER A 122 -5.57 9.90 -9.98
CA SER A 122 -4.74 8.73 -9.66
C SER A 122 -3.68 8.49 -10.73
N PHE A 123 -4.05 8.60 -12.01
CA PHE A 123 -3.12 8.44 -13.13
C PHE A 123 -2.08 9.57 -13.22
N LYS A 124 -2.41 10.76 -12.73
CA LYS A 124 -1.43 11.84 -12.57
C LYS A 124 -0.37 11.51 -11.51
N ARG A 125 -0.74 10.75 -10.46
CA ARG A 125 0.21 10.24 -9.46
C ARG A 125 1.11 9.17 -10.05
N ILE A 126 0.55 8.14 -10.69
CA ILE A 126 1.31 7.01 -11.26
C ILE A 126 2.27 7.47 -12.34
N ASN A 127 1.84 8.37 -13.21
CA ASN A 127 2.62 8.87 -14.35
C ASN A 127 3.32 10.21 -14.03
N ALA A 128 3.48 10.55 -12.76
CA ALA A 128 4.12 11.80 -12.40
C ALA A 128 5.58 11.84 -12.87
N PRO A 129 6.07 12.98 -13.38
CA PRO A 129 7.49 13.19 -13.56
C PRO A 129 8.19 13.21 -12.20
N ARG A 130 9.52 13.14 -12.20
CA ARG A 130 10.30 13.30 -10.97
C ARG A 130 9.90 14.59 -10.27
N THR A 131 9.66 14.51 -8.97
CA THR A 131 9.34 15.67 -8.13
C THR A 131 10.61 16.42 -7.74
N GLN A 132 10.47 17.46 -6.94
CA GLN A 132 11.61 18.22 -6.42
C GLN A 132 12.60 17.40 -5.60
N SER A 133 12.12 16.31 -4.96
CA SER A 133 12.98 15.34 -4.26
C SER A 133 13.75 14.41 -5.19
N GLY A 134 13.49 14.44 -6.49
CA GLY A 134 14.14 13.60 -7.49
C GLY A 134 13.49 12.22 -7.68
N ALA A 135 12.39 11.92 -6.98
CA ALA A 135 11.66 10.65 -7.07
C ALA A 135 10.17 10.88 -7.32
N THR A 136 9.48 9.87 -7.85
CA THR A 136 8.03 9.91 -8.04
C THR A 136 7.27 9.30 -6.87
N TRP A 137 7.92 8.38 -6.15
CA TRP A 137 7.37 7.59 -5.04
C TRP A 137 6.10 6.80 -5.36
N ALA A 138 5.75 6.70 -6.64
CA ALA A 138 4.61 5.95 -7.12
C ALA A 138 5.06 4.93 -8.17
N PRO A 139 4.63 3.66 -8.08
CA PRO A 139 4.97 2.65 -9.06
C PRO A 139 4.21 2.90 -10.36
N ASN A 140 4.90 2.77 -11.49
CA ASN A 140 4.31 2.82 -12.84
C ASN A 140 4.49 1.50 -13.62
N THR A 141 5.10 0.52 -12.97
CA THR A 141 5.35 -0.82 -13.52
C THR A 141 4.95 -1.89 -12.52
N ALA A 142 4.44 -3.03 -13.02
CA ALA A 142 4.12 -4.19 -12.19
C ALA A 142 5.42 -4.97 -11.90
N THR A 143 6.10 -4.61 -10.83
CA THR A 143 7.36 -5.23 -10.39
C THR A 143 7.37 -5.45 -8.88
N TRP A 144 8.21 -6.38 -8.41
CA TRP A 144 8.39 -6.63 -7.00
C TRP A 144 9.86 -6.83 -6.63
N SER A 145 10.20 -6.55 -5.37
CA SER A 145 11.54 -6.75 -4.83
C SER A 145 11.51 -6.96 -3.32
N GLY A 146 12.67 -7.14 -2.73
CA GLY A 146 12.89 -7.07 -1.29
C GLY A 146 12.57 -5.68 -0.72
N ASN A 147 13.40 -5.18 0.19
CA ASN A 147 13.20 -3.87 0.81
C ASN A 147 13.56 -2.70 -0.13
N ASN A 148 12.82 -2.57 -1.25
CA ASN A 148 13.02 -1.54 -2.27
C ASN A 148 11.73 -0.78 -2.56
N ARG A 149 11.69 0.52 -2.24
CA ARG A 149 10.51 1.39 -2.38
C ARG A 149 10.18 1.81 -3.81
N THR A 150 11.02 1.46 -4.78
CA THR A 150 10.80 1.84 -6.19
C THR A 150 9.88 0.87 -6.94
N HIS A 151 9.53 -0.26 -6.33
CA HIS A 151 8.67 -1.30 -6.91
C HIS A 151 7.21 -1.18 -6.48
N MET A 152 6.31 -1.77 -7.28
CA MET A 152 4.89 -1.87 -6.95
C MET A 152 4.65 -2.70 -5.69
N VAL A 153 5.37 -3.81 -5.52
CA VAL A 153 5.35 -4.61 -4.31
C VAL A 153 6.75 -4.68 -3.70
N ARG A 154 6.83 -4.30 -2.45
CA ARG A 154 8.03 -4.34 -1.61
C ARG A 154 7.85 -5.36 -0.51
N VAL A 155 8.89 -6.16 -0.23
CA VAL A 155 8.95 -7.05 0.93
C VAL A 155 9.87 -6.44 1.99
N PRO A 156 9.34 -5.62 2.93
CA PRO A 156 10.17 -4.88 3.89
C PRO A 156 10.68 -5.73 5.04
N ALA A 157 10.01 -6.84 5.33
CA ALA A 157 10.32 -7.75 6.43
C ALA A 157 9.72 -9.14 6.16
N PRO A 158 10.24 -10.22 6.78
CA PRO A 158 9.70 -11.56 6.66
C PRO A 158 8.19 -11.62 6.97
N GLY A 159 7.45 -12.34 6.10
CA GLY A 159 6.02 -12.57 6.27
C GLY A 159 5.12 -11.36 6.03
N ARG A 160 5.64 -10.28 5.46
CA ARG A 160 4.88 -9.07 5.15
C ARG A 160 5.34 -8.47 3.84
N PHE A 161 4.41 -8.05 3.03
CA PHE A 161 4.71 -7.20 1.89
C PHE A 161 3.81 -5.96 1.85
N GLU A 162 4.26 -4.96 1.14
CA GLU A 162 3.64 -3.66 0.96
C GLU A 162 3.25 -3.51 -0.51
N LEU A 163 1.96 -3.38 -0.78
CA LEU A 163 1.46 -3.00 -2.09
C LEU A 163 1.42 -1.47 -2.17
N ARG A 164 2.29 -0.89 -3.00
CA ARG A 164 2.49 0.56 -3.12
C ARG A 164 1.63 1.23 -4.19
N LEU A 165 0.89 0.43 -4.95
CA LEU A 165 0.03 0.89 -6.04
C LEU A 165 -1.12 1.80 -5.58
N PRO A 166 -1.89 1.46 -4.52
CA PRO A 166 -3.07 2.21 -4.13
C PRO A 166 -2.78 3.66 -3.75
N ASP A 167 -3.77 4.51 -3.91
CA ASP A 167 -3.73 5.91 -3.51
C ASP A 167 -4.92 6.31 -2.61
N GLY A 168 -4.89 7.54 -2.12
CA GLY A 168 -5.87 8.05 -1.17
C GLY A 168 -7.31 8.18 -1.71
N ALA A 169 -7.55 7.99 -3.01
CA ALA A 169 -8.90 7.99 -3.59
C ALA A 169 -9.57 6.62 -3.56
N ALA A 170 -8.80 5.54 -3.33
CA ALA A 170 -9.35 4.20 -3.27
C ALA A 170 -10.45 4.08 -2.18
N ASN A 171 -11.50 3.32 -2.50
CA ASN A 171 -12.49 2.93 -1.52
C ASN A 171 -11.88 1.86 -0.60
N PRO A 172 -11.80 2.07 0.73
CA PRO A 172 -11.12 1.18 1.65
C PRO A 172 -11.65 -0.27 1.63
N TYR A 173 -12.95 -0.46 1.49
CA TYR A 173 -13.56 -1.80 1.45
C TYR A 173 -13.27 -2.52 0.15
N LEU A 174 -13.41 -1.84 -0.98
CA LEU A 174 -13.09 -2.42 -2.29
C LEU A 174 -11.60 -2.70 -2.42
N LEU A 175 -10.74 -1.84 -1.85
CA LEU A 175 -9.30 -2.06 -1.81
C LEU A 175 -8.95 -3.38 -1.13
N GLN A 176 -9.46 -3.62 0.08
CA GLN A 176 -9.23 -4.88 0.79
C GLN A 176 -9.79 -6.08 0.01
N ALA A 177 -11.01 -5.94 -0.53
CA ALA A 177 -11.66 -7.01 -1.27
C ALA A 177 -10.86 -7.45 -2.51
N VAL A 178 -10.34 -6.51 -3.32
CA VAL A 178 -9.60 -6.87 -4.53
C VAL A 178 -8.22 -7.42 -4.22
N ILE A 179 -7.54 -6.94 -3.17
CA ILE A 179 -6.27 -7.49 -2.70
C ILE A 179 -6.46 -8.95 -2.30
N ILE A 180 -7.49 -9.23 -1.49
CA ILE A 180 -7.78 -10.58 -1.01
C ILE A 180 -8.18 -11.49 -2.19
N ALA A 181 -9.05 -11.02 -3.09
CA ALA A 181 -9.49 -11.79 -4.24
C ALA A 181 -8.34 -12.18 -5.16
N ALA A 182 -7.49 -11.20 -5.53
CA ALA A 182 -6.31 -11.45 -6.35
C ALA A 182 -5.31 -12.39 -5.67
N GLY A 183 -5.08 -12.20 -4.38
CA GLY A 183 -4.17 -13.05 -3.62
C GLY A 183 -4.66 -14.49 -3.46
N ILE A 184 -5.96 -14.68 -3.20
CA ILE A 184 -6.57 -16.02 -3.13
C ILE A 184 -6.52 -16.72 -4.48
N ASP A 185 -6.78 -15.99 -5.57
CA ASP A 185 -6.64 -16.54 -6.92
C ASP A 185 -5.22 -17.04 -7.17
N GLY A 186 -4.21 -16.23 -6.81
CA GLY A 186 -2.82 -16.62 -6.91
C GLY A 186 -2.47 -17.87 -6.08
N ILE A 187 -3.02 -18.00 -4.86
CA ILE A 187 -2.85 -19.19 -4.03
C ILE A 187 -3.47 -20.41 -4.71
N ASN A 188 -4.72 -20.30 -5.18
CA ASN A 188 -5.46 -21.41 -5.78
C ASN A 188 -4.77 -21.92 -7.06
N ASN A 189 -4.22 -21.02 -7.85
CA ASN A 189 -3.53 -21.32 -9.09
C ASN A 189 -2.02 -21.56 -8.91
N ARG A 190 -1.48 -21.43 -7.68
CA ARG A 190 -0.05 -21.50 -7.38
C ARG A 190 0.76 -20.57 -8.28
N THR A 191 0.26 -19.36 -8.47
CA THR A 191 0.85 -18.37 -9.37
C THR A 191 2.21 -17.92 -8.85
N ASN A 192 3.21 -18.01 -9.71
CA ASN A 192 4.55 -17.50 -9.41
C ASN A 192 4.58 -15.99 -9.61
N PRO A 193 5.13 -15.19 -8.70
CA PRO A 193 5.18 -13.72 -8.83
C PRO A 193 6.14 -13.23 -9.93
N GLY A 194 6.82 -14.13 -10.60
CA GLY A 194 7.86 -13.80 -11.58
C GLY A 194 9.20 -13.44 -10.92
N LYS A 195 10.14 -13.02 -11.74
CA LYS A 195 11.49 -12.70 -11.28
C LYS A 195 11.49 -11.48 -10.34
N ARG A 196 12.12 -11.62 -9.17
CA ARG A 196 12.48 -10.48 -8.31
C ARG A 196 13.48 -9.58 -9.04
N LEU A 197 13.27 -8.28 -8.98
CA LEU A 197 14.16 -7.29 -9.58
C LEU A 197 14.81 -6.46 -8.47
N ASP A 198 16.12 -6.56 -8.33
CA ASP A 198 16.88 -5.82 -7.31
C ASP A 198 17.58 -4.59 -7.93
N ILE A 199 16.80 -3.80 -8.65
CA ILE A 199 17.23 -2.57 -9.33
C ILE A 199 16.39 -1.38 -8.88
N ASP A 200 16.90 -0.16 -9.07
CA ASP A 200 16.12 1.06 -8.87
C ASP A 200 15.24 1.32 -10.10
N MET A 201 13.91 1.22 -9.92
CA MET A 201 12.94 1.44 -11.00
C MET A 201 12.79 2.90 -11.40
N TYR A 202 13.42 3.83 -10.67
CA TYR A 202 13.41 5.27 -10.99
C TYR A 202 14.71 5.74 -11.67
N ALA A 203 15.71 4.86 -11.78
CA ALA A 203 17.04 5.24 -12.28
C ALA A 203 17.11 5.36 -13.80
N ASP A 204 16.11 4.85 -14.57
CA ASP A 204 16.06 4.83 -16.04
C ASP A 204 15.02 5.80 -16.61
#